data_563d204e1fd355b5a9800e3ed6e6b543
#
_entry.id   563d204e1fd355b5a9800e3ed6e6b543
#
_cell.length_a   1.000
_cell.length_b   1.000
_cell.length_c   1.000
_cell.angle_alpha   90.00
_cell.angle_beta   90.00
_cell.angle_gamma   90.00
#
_symmetry.space_group_name_H-M   'P 1'
#
loop_
_entity.id
_entity.type
_entity.pdbx_description
1 polymer ?
#
loop_
_entity_poly.entity_id
_entity_poly.type
_entity_poly.pdbx_seq_one_letter_code
_entity_poly.pdbx_strand_id
1 'polypeptide(L)'
;MKVMFTMKEKIWSFVFCFGIFFPLICQAIATPKPNTLVFKSSSILNSLPSKDVQSVYQDRDGYIWISTRNALFQYDGYSLTTYKSNLFRTDLLTNNNVFCVAEDAKHRLWIGTYSGLNVLDKKTGAIRKIDHPEMNGNSIPQVLITSDERILFATDWGVYEYQEDKDDFLCHGG
;
A
#
# COMPACT_ATOMS: atom_id res chain seq x y z
N MET A 1 -29.30 -59.56 -54.51
CA MET A 1 -28.64 -58.31 -54.93
C MET A 1 -29.34 -57.12 -54.26
N LYS A 2 -29.27 -56.93 -52.94
CA LYS A 2 -30.00 -55.85 -52.23
C LYS A 2 -29.40 -55.48 -50.88
N VAL A 3 -28.10 -55.60 -50.64
CA VAL A 3 -27.48 -55.28 -49.36
C VAL A 3 -26.25 -54.36 -49.50
N MET A 4 -25.91 -53.91 -50.70
CA MET A 4 -24.68 -53.18 -50.94
C MET A 4 -24.85 -51.65 -51.08
N PHE A 5 -26.11 -51.13 -50.98
CA PHE A 5 -26.37 -49.71 -51.20
C PHE A 5 -26.55 -48.85 -49.96
N THR A 6 -26.62 -49.48 -48.78
CA THR A 6 -26.90 -48.76 -47.50
C THR A 6 -25.67 -48.36 -46.71
N MET A 7 -24.48 -48.80 -47.06
CA MET A 7 -23.27 -48.43 -46.31
C MET A 7 -22.54 -47.18 -46.81
N LYS A 8 -22.71 -46.81 -48.09
CA LYS A 8 -22.06 -45.62 -48.63
C LYS A 8 -22.74 -44.31 -48.23
N GLU A 9 -24.04 -44.30 -48.04
CA GLU A 9 -24.74 -43.07 -47.62
C GLU A 9 -24.53 -42.69 -46.14
N LYS A 10 -24.30 -43.67 -45.28
CA LYS A 10 -24.04 -43.40 -43.85
C LYS A 10 -22.63 -42.81 -43.59
N ILE A 11 -21.67 -43.15 -44.45
CA ILE A 11 -20.29 -42.64 -44.30
C ILE A 11 -20.21 -41.18 -44.76
N TRP A 12 -20.95 -40.78 -45.77
CA TRP A 12 -20.99 -39.39 -46.25
C TRP A 12 -21.72 -38.47 -45.28
N SER A 13 -22.76 -38.96 -44.58
CA SER A 13 -23.48 -38.17 -43.58
C SER A 13 -22.61 -37.93 -42.33
N PHE A 14 -21.74 -38.88 -41.95
CA PHE A 14 -20.82 -38.70 -40.82
C PHE A 14 -19.65 -37.76 -41.12
N VAL A 15 -19.15 -37.80 -42.38
CA VAL A 15 -18.06 -36.91 -42.81
C VAL A 15 -18.56 -35.48 -42.95
N PHE A 16 -19.82 -35.27 -43.36
CA PHE A 16 -20.40 -33.93 -43.48
C PHE A 16 -20.71 -33.29 -42.12
N CYS A 17 -21.13 -34.07 -41.11
CA CYS A 17 -21.34 -33.55 -39.76
C CYS A 17 -20.03 -33.23 -39.05
N PHE A 18 -18.94 -33.99 -39.29
CA PHE A 18 -17.65 -33.73 -38.68
C PHE A 18 -16.92 -32.54 -39.31
N GLY A 19 -17.12 -32.32 -40.64
CA GLY A 19 -16.50 -31.22 -41.38
C GLY A 19 -17.11 -29.84 -41.08
N ILE A 20 -18.37 -29.79 -40.65
CA ILE A 20 -19.05 -28.51 -40.34
C ILE A 20 -18.89 -28.09 -38.86
N PHE A 21 -18.70 -29.07 -37.96
CA PHE A 21 -18.53 -28.77 -36.52
C PHE A 21 -17.10 -28.42 -36.14
N PHE A 22 -16.10 -28.83 -36.92
CA PHE A 22 -14.69 -28.56 -36.58
C PHE A 22 -14.28 -27.10 -36.69
N PRO A 23 -14.78 -26.29 -37.63
CA PRO A 23 -14.44 -24.86 -37.69
C PRO A 23 -15.18 -24.02 -36.66
N LEU A 24 -16.28 -24.50 -36.02
CA LEU A 24 -17.00 -23.74 -35.01
C LEU A 24 -16.35 -23.82 -33.62
N ILE A 25 -15.56 -24.86 -33.36
CA ILE A 25 -14.86 -25.01 -32.06
C ILE A 25 -13.56 -24.19 -32.04
N CYS A 26 -13.02 -23.81 -33.21
CA CYS A 26 -11.76 -23.06 -33.28
C CYS A 26 -11.93 -21.52 -33.07
N GLN A 27 -13.16 -21.00 -32.93
CA GLN A 27 -13.40 -19.56 -32.74
C GLN A 27 -13.63 -19.13 -31.30
N ALA A 28 -13.56 -20.04 -30.32
CA ALA A 28 -13.88 -19.73 -28.92
C ALA A 28 -12.66 -19.62 -28.00
N ILE A 29 -11.44 -19.61 -28.50
CA ILE A 29 -10.27 -19.25 -27.70
C ILE A 29 -9.98 -17.78 -28.00
N ALA A 30 -10.84 -16.90 -27.46
CA ALA A 30 -10.49 -15.51 -27.30
C ALA A 30 -9.33 -15.48 -26.30
N THR A 31 -8.11 -15.30 -26.78
CA THR A 31 -6.98 -15.00 -25.92
C THR A 31 -7.34 -13.77 -25.10
N PRO A 32 -7.29 -13.82 -23.76
CA PRO A 32 -7.57 -12.63 -22.97
C PRO A 32 -6.61 -11.54 -23.43
N LYS A 33 -7.15 -10.39 -23.83
CA LYS A 33 -6.32 -9.20 -24.11
C LYS A 33 -5.43 -8.99 -22.89
N PRO A 34 -4.11 -8.86 -23.07
CA PRO A 34 -3.25 -8.53 -21.96
C PRO A 34 -3.79 -7.23 -21.33
N ASN A 35 -4.08 -7.26 -20.03
CA ASN A 35 -4.47 -6.07 -19.30
C ASN A 35 -3.33 -5.07 -19.40
N THR A 36 -3.45 -4.12 -20.31
CA THR A 36 -2.45 -3.07 -20.43
C THR A 36 -2.63 -2.13 -19.25
N LEU A 37 -1.68 -2.14 -18.32
CA LEU A 37 -1.63 -1.17 -17.24
C LEU A 37 -1.33 0.21 -17.84
N VAL A 38 -2.29 1.11 -17.77
CA VAL A 38 -2.11 2.50 -18.19
C VAL A 38 -1.84 3.33 -16.94
N PHE A 39 -0.61 3.80 -16.82
CA PHE A 39 -0.23 4.75 -15.78
C PHE A 39 -0.65 6.16 -16.21
N LYS A 40 -1.57 6.77 -15.44
CA LYS A 40 -1.95 8.18 -15.62
C LYS A 40 -1.20 9.02 -14.60
N SER A 41 -0.51 10.02 -15.09
CA SER A 41 0.13 11.02 -14.24
C SER A 41 -0.92 11.98 -13.67
N SER A 42 -0.89 12.20 -12.36
CA SER A 42 -1.70 13.24 -11.71
C SER A 42 -0.92 14.56 -11.68
N SER A 43 -1.54 15.64 -12.13
CA SER A 43 -0.90 16.95 -12.13
C SER A 43 -0.50 17.42 -10.73
N ILE A 44 -1.29 17.07 -9.71
CA ILE A 44 -1.01 17.42 -8.31
C ILE A 44 0.15 16.61 -7.76
N LEU A 45 0.20 15.31 -8.03
CA LEU A 45 1.33 14.47 -7.61
C LEU A 45 2.63 14.81 -8.34
N ASN A 46 2.54 15.31 -9.58
CA ASN A 46 3.70 15.85 -10.30
C ASN A 46 4.25 17.15 -9.69
N SER A 47 3.41 17.88 -8.97
CA SER A 47 3.79 19.11 -8.28
C SER A 47 4.31 18.89 -6.85
N LEU A 48 4.54 17.64 -6.42
CA LEU A 48 5.14 17.34 -5.13
C LEU A 48 6.46 18.13 -4.98
N PRO A 49 6.60 18.90 -3.88
CA PRO A 49 7.81 19.71 -3.65
C PRO A 49 9.07 18.86 -3.43
N SER A 50 8.90 17.58 -3.12
CA SER A 50 9.98 16.61 -2.97
C SER A 50 9.74 15.42 -3.87
N LYS A 51 10.76 15.02 -4.65
CA LYS A 51 10.73 13.82 -5.49
C LYS A 51 11.32 12.58 -4.80
N ASP A 52 11.94 12.75 -3.64
CA ASP A 52 12.55 11.66 -2.86
C ASP A 52 11.49 10.96 -2.01
N VAL A 53 10.57 10.26 -2.66
CA VAL A 53 9.51 9.50 -2.00
C VAL A 53 10.11 8.27 -1.33
N GLN A 54 9.86 8.11 -0.03
CA GLN A 54 10.30 6.99 0.79
C GLN A 54 9.22 5.89 0.86
N SER A 55 7.97 6.30 1.11
CA SER A 55 6.84 5.39 1.17
C SER A 55 5.53 6.08 0.77
N VAL A 56 4.54 5.25 0.44
CA VAL A 56 3.17 5.68 0.19
C VAL A 56 2.25 4.77 0.98
N TYR A 57 1.29 5.36 1.69
CA TYR A 57 0.34 4.65 2.51
C TYR A 57 -1.08 5.21 2.29
N GLN A 58 -2.08 4.35 2.13
CA GLN A 58 -3.47 4.76 2.12
C GLN A 58 -4.11 4.45 3.47
N ASP A 59 -4.68 5.47 4.11
CA ASP A 59 -5.38 5.29 5.37
C ASP A 59 -6.84 4.80 5.17
N ARG A 60 -7.51 4.48 6.27
CA ARG A 60 -8.88 3.95 6.28
C ARG A 60 -9.93 4.95 5.76
N ASP A 61 -9.64 6.25 5.79
CA ASP A 61 -10.50 7.30 5.26
C ASP A 61 -10.26 7.55 3.76
N GLY A 62 -9.28 6.86 3.17
CA GLY A 62 -8.93 6.93 1.76
C GLY A 62 -7.89 8.01 1.41
N TYR A 63 -7.38 8.76 2.38
CA TYR A 63 -6.27 9.69 2.15
C TYR A 63 -4.99 8.94 1.81
N ILE A 64 -4.22 9.51 0.89
CA ILE A 64 -2.90 8.99 0.52
C ILE A 64 -1.83 9.80 1.25
N TRP A 65 -1.04 9.11 2.05
CA TRP A 65 0.10 9.68 2.76
C TRP A 65 1.37 9.37 1.99
N ILE A 66 2.17 10.42 1.74
CA ILE A 66 3.40 10.34 0.94
C ILE A 66 4.55 10.80 1.81
N SER A 67 5.35 9.84 2.25
CA SER A 67 6.55 10.09 3.05
C SER A 67 7.71 10.47 2.14
N THR A 68 8.40 11.54 2.47
CA THR A 68 9.57 12.00 1.72
C THR A 68 10.72 12.40 2.64
N ARG A 69 11.89 12.69 2.07
CA ARG A 69 13.03 13.23 2.84
C ARG A 69 12.81 14.64 3.37
N ASN A 70 11.83 15.39 2.87
CA ASN A 70 11.68 16.81 3.17
C ASN A 70 10.36 17.17 3.87
N ALA A 71 9.40 16.24 3.89
CA ALA A 71 8.08 16.42 4.52
C ALA A 71 7.28 15.13 4.48
N LEU A 72 6.18 15.10 5.24
CA LEU A 72 5.05 14.19 5.03
C LEU A 72 3.93 14.97 4.32
N PHE A 73 3.36 14.37 3.29
CA PHE A 73 2.24 14.93 2.54
C PHE A 73 1.01 14.05 2.71
N GLN A 74 -0.15 14.68 2.88
CA GLN A 74 -1.46 14.04 2.82
C GLN A 74 -2.17 14.52 1.55
N TYR A 75 -2.65 13.60 0.74
CA TYR A 75 -3.40 13.84 -0.48
C TYR A 75 -4.84 13.35 -0.33
N ASP A 76 -5.81 14.22 -0.54
CA ASP A 76 -7.25 13.95 -0.42
C ASP A 76 -7.95 13.70 -1.77
N GLY A 77 -7.19 13.60 -2.86
CA GLY A 77 -7.71 13.51 -4.22
C GLY A 77 -7.69 14.86 -4.97
N TYR A 78 -7.61 16.00 -4.26
CA TYR A 78 -7.69 17.35 -4.81
C TYR A 78 -6.53 18.25 -4.38
N SER A 79 -6.08 18.13 -3.15
CA SER A 79 -5.08 18.99 -2.53
C SER A 79 -4.01 18.22 -1.78
N LEU A 80 -2.89 18.88 -1.51
CA LEU A 80 -1.81 18.37 -0.68
C LEU A 80 -1.68 19.20 0.58
N THR A 81 -1.87 18.55 1.73
CA THR A 81 -1.51 19.10 3.03
C THR A 81 -0.10 18.69 3.37
N THR A 82 0.71 19.60 3.88
CA THR A 82 2.13 19.38 4.19
C THR A 82 2.36 19.39 5.70
N TYR A 83 3.01 18.35 6.21
CA TYR A 83 3.44 18.23 7.60
C TYR A 83 4.98 18.31 7.65
N LYS A 84 5.49 19.23 8.47
CA LYS A 84 6.93 19.46 8.64
C LYS A 84 7.31 19.64 10.09
N SER A 85 8.57 19.43 10.39
CA SER A 85 9.17 19.80 11.67
C SER A 85 9.45 21.30 11.75
N ASN A 86 9.50 21.82 12.98
CA ASN A 86 9.98 23.15 13.27
C ASN A 86 10.79 23.12 14.58
N LEU A 87 11.94 23.74 14.61
CA LEU A 87 12.85 23.71 15.77
C LEU A 87 12.27 24.36 17.02
N PHE A 88 11.26 25.22 16.87
CA PHE A 88 10.67 25.98 17.97
C PHE A 88 9.29 25.46 18.40
N ARG A 89 8.82 24.35 17.78
CA ARG A 89 7.50 23.77 18.04
C ARG A 89 7.59 22.28 18.27
N THR A 90 7.05 21.85 19.40
CA THR A 90 7.02 20.43 19.81
C THR A 90 5.76 19.69 19.37
N ASP A 91 4.75 20.40 18.89
CA ASP A 91 3.47 19.92 18.37
C ASP A 91 3.51 19.61 16.84
N LEU A 92 4.72 19.47 16.31
CA LEU A 92 4.99 19.13 14.92
C LEU A 92 5.89 17.89 14.83
N LEU A 93 6.21 17.47 13.58
CA LEU A 93 7.10 16.32 13.38
C LEU A 93 8.47 16.54 14.02
N THR A 94 9.07 15.46 14.51
CA THR A 94 10.44 15.49 15.06
C THR A 94 11.48 15.75 13.97
N ASN A 95 11.23 15.25 12.76
CA ASN A 95 12.15 15.41 11.62
C ASN A 95 11.39 15.46 10.31
N ASN A 96 11.93 16.19 9.32
CA ASN A 96 11.35 16.29 7.97
C ASN A 96 11.61 15.06 7.10
N ASN A 97 12.64 14.28 7.41
CA ASN A 97 12.92 13.04 6.71
C ASN A 97 12.02 11.93 7.27
N VAL A 98 10.89 11.70 6.60
CA VAL A 98 9.86 10.74 7.00
C VAL A 98 10.05 9.46 6.20
N PHE A 99 10.19 8.33 6.88
CA PHE A 99 10.39 7.03 6.25
C PHE A 99 9.08 6.31 5.97
N CYS A 100 8.19 6.28 6.96
CA CYS A 100 7.00 5.44 6.90
C CYS A 100 5.85 6.03 7.71
N VAL A 101 4.64 5.54 7.38
CA VAL A 101 3.40 5.84 8.09
C VAL A 101 2.57 4.56 8.17
N ALA A 102 1.90 4.33 9.30
CA ALA A 102 0.89 3.29 9.46
C ALA A 102 -0.25 3.78 10.38
N GLU A 103 -1.49 3.35 10.10
CA GLU A 103 -2.66 3.71 10.89
C GLU A 103 -3.08 2.56 11.80
N ASP A 104 -3.30 2.86 13.08
CA ASP A 104 -3.82 1.89 14.06
C ASP A 104 -5.36 1.86 14.11
N ALA A 105 -5.91 0.94 14.91
CA ALA A 105 -7.37 0.79 15.09
C ALA A 105 -8.04 2.01 15.74
N LYS A 106 -7.27 2.86 16.41
CA LYS A 106 -7.76 4.09 17.06
C LYS A 106 -7.74 5.31 16.15
N HIS A 107 -7.47 5.13 14.84
CA HIS A 107 -7.32 6.19 13.86
C HIS A 107 -6.15 7.14 14.16
N ARG A 108 -5.09 6.62 14.78
CA ARG A 108 -3.84 7.35 14.94
C ARG A 108 -2.88 6.92 13.86
N LEU A 109 -2.16 7.88 13.29
CA LEU A 109 -1.06 7.61 12.36
C LEU A 109 0.26 7.63 13.09
N TRP A 110 0.96 6.52 13.05
CA TRP A 110 2.30 6.35 13.55
C TRP A 110 3.28 6.71 12.45
N ILE A 111 4.15 7.67 12.70
CA ILE A 111 5.01 8.30 11.71
C ILE A 111 6.46 8.09 12.10
N GLY A 112 7.16 7.24 11.37
CA GLY A 112 8.59 6.97 11.53
C GLY A 112 9.43 8.00 10.79
N THR A 113 10.37 8.63 11.51
CA THR A 113 11.27 9.63 10.96
C THR A 113 12.74 9.26 11.15
N TYR A 114 13.64 10.02 10.54
CA TYR A 114 15.09 9.89 10.76
C TYR A 114 15.51 10.12 12.22
N SER A 115 14.72 10.85 13.00
CA SER A 115 15.09 11.21 14.38
C SER A 115 13.89 11.11 15.32
N GLY A 116 13.32 9.91 15.40
CA GLY A 116 12.26 9.58 16.36
C GLY A 116 10.91 9.26 15.72
N LEU A 117 9.98 8.94 16.60
CA LEU A 117 8.63 8.48 16.30
C LEU A 117 7.61 9.56 16.66
N ASN A 118 6.62 9.76 15.79
CA ASN A 118 5.50 10.67 16.04
C ASN A 118 4.16 9.92 15.92
N VAL A 119 3.15 10.46 16.60
CA VAL A 119 1.76 10.01 16.45
C VAL A 119 0.90 11.21 16.11
N LEU A 120 0.17 11.11 15.00
CA LEU A 120 -0.85 12.06 14.59
C LEU A 120 -2.23 11.49 14.95
N ASP A 121 -2.95 12.16 15.83
CA ASP A 121 -4.37 11.88 16.05
C ASP A 121 -5.19 12.51 14.90
N LYS A 122 -5.79 11.69 14.07
CA LYS A 122 -6.56 12.14 12.89
C LYS A 122 -7.84 12.91 13.27
N LYS A 123 -8.39 12.68 14.47
CA LYS A 123 -9.61 13.34 14.92
C LYS A 123 -9.37 14.78 15.33
N THR A 124 -8.24 15.02 16.01
CA THR A 124 -7.89 16.33 16.54
C THR A 124 -6.89 17.08 15.67
N GLY A 125 -6.17 16.37 14.78
CA GLY A 125 -5.05 16.91 14.02
C GLY A 125 -3.79 17.12 14.85
N ALA A 126 -3.79 16.73 16.13
CA ALA A 126 -2.66 16.91 17.02
C ALA A 126 -1.53 15.91 16.72
N ILE A 127 -0.31 16.42 16.64
CA ILE A 127 0.90 15.59 16.52
C ILE A 127 1.59 15.55 17.87
N ARG A 128 1.91 14.34 18.33
CA ARG A 128 2.67 14.07 19.53
C ARG A 128 3.98 13.39 19.18
N LYS A 129 5.09 13.90 19.70
CA LYS A 129 6.35 13.18 19.72
C LYS A 129 6.26 12.06 20.76
N ILE A 130 6.78 10.89 20.43
CA ILE A 130 7.00 9.83 21.40
C ILE A 130 8.33 10.10 22.09
N ASP A 131 8.24 10.45 23.38
CA ASP A 131 9.41 10.76 24.22
C ASP A 131 9.82 9.52 25.00
N HIS A 132 10.65 8.69 24.39
CA HIS A 132 11.20 7.48 25.00
C HIS A 132 12.68 7.36 24.63
N PRO A 133 13.57 6.95 25.55
CA PRO A 133 15.02 6.87 25.31
C PRO A 133 15.38 6.08 24.04
N GLU A 134 14.69 4.98 23.79
CA GLU A 134 14.91 4.11 22.64
C GLU A 134 14.39 4.69 21.31
N MET A 135 13.55 5.71 21.36
CA MET A 135 12.98 6.37 20.17
C MET A 135 13.62 7.71 19.88
N ASN A 136 14.16 8.37 20.92
CA ASN A 136 14.73 9.71 20.79
C ASN A 136 16.02 9.71 19.99
N GLY A 137 16.01 10.42 18.86
CA GLY A 137 17.19 10.54 17.99
C GLY A 137 17.47 9.31 17.14
N ASN A 138 16.75 8.20 17.36
CA ASN A 138 16.90 6.99 16.57
C ASN A 138 16.07 7.04 15.29
N SER A 139 16.60 6.44 14.25
CA SER A 139 15.89 6.25 12.98
C SER A 139 14.79 5.20 13.14
N ILE A 140 13.59 5.50 12.62
CA ILE A 140 12.45 4.60 12.61
C ILE A 140 12.07 4.29 11.16
N PRO A 141 12.80 3.38 10.51
CA PRO A 141 12.61 3.10 9.09
C PRO A 141 11.28 2.42 8.77
N GLN A 142 10.69 1.73 9.74
CA GLN A 142 9.41 1.04 9.52
C GLN A 142 8.52 1.00 10.75
N VAL A 143 7.23 1.18 10.52
CA VAL A 143 6.14 0.91 11.46
C VAL A 143 5.26 -0.17 10.84
N LEU A 144 4.88 -1.16 11.64
CA LEU A 144 3.98 -2.24 11.24
C LEU A 144 2.83 -2.34 12.25
N ILE A 145 1.61 -2.30 11.75
CA ILE A 145 0.42 -2.67 12.51
C ILE A 145 0.06 -4.11 12.11
N THR A 146 0.09 -5.02 13.06
CA THR A 146 -0.21 -6.43 12.82
C THR A 146 -1.73 -6.66 12.73
N SER A 147 -2.13 -7.83 12.27
CA SER A 147 -3.56 -8.21 12.17
C SER A 147 -4.26 -8.33 13.53
N ASP A 148 -3.50 -8.54 14.60
CA ASP A 148 -3.94 -8.55 15.99
C ASP A 148 -3.74 -7.18 16.69
N GLU A 149 -3.59 -6.10 15.87
CA GLU A 149 -3.52 -4.69 16.27
C GLU A 149 -2.29 -4.33 17.14
N ARG A 150 -1.25 -5.15 17.13
CA ARG A 150 0.04 -4.80 17.77
C ARG A 150 0.77 -3.78 16.92
N ILE A 151 1.46 -2.87 17.56
CA ILE A 151 2.20 -1.78 16.92
C ILE A 151 3.69 -2.03 17.08
N LEU A 152 4.35 -2.40 16.00
CA LEU A 152 5.76 -2.74 15.97
C LEU A 152 6.56 -1.68 15.22
N PHE A 153 7.77 -1.41 15.70
CA PHE A 153 8.70 -0.45 15.10
C PHE A 153 10.05 -1.10 14.86
N ALA A 154 10.59 -0.92 13.68
CA ALA A 154 12.02 -1.15 13.46
C ALA A 154 12.80 0.10 13.83
N THR A 155 13.93 -0.10 14.49
CA THR A 155 14.92 0.94 14.80
C THR A 155 16.30 0.45 14.39
N ASP A 156 17.32 1.29 14.52
CA ASP A 156 18.70 0.87 14.27
C ASP A 156 19.22 -0.17 15.30
N TRP A 157 18.50 -0.37 16.42
CA TRP A 157 18.91 -1.23 17.54
C TRP A 157 18.05 -2.48 17.75
N GLY A 158 16.94 -2.60 17.00
CA GLY A 158 16.07 -3.76 17.14
C GLY A 158 14.61 -3.46 16.78
N VAL A 159 13.74 -4.40 17.12
CA VAL A 159 12.30 -4.28 16.95
C VAL A 159 11.66 -4.01 18.30
N TYR A 160 10.82 -2.99 18.35
CA TYR A 160 10.09 -2.58 19.55
C TYR A 160 8.59 -2.71 19.31
N GLU A 161 7.86 -3.03 20.37
CA GLU A 161 6.41 -3.09 20.40
C GLU A 161 5.88 -2.05 21.40
N TYR A 162 4.92 -1.24 20.95
CA TYR A 162 4.24 -0.30 21.84
C TYR A 162 3.21 -1.00 22.72
N GLN A 163 3.35 -0.88 24.02
CA GLN A 163 2.43 -1.39 25.03
C GLN A 163 1.53 -0.26 25.53
N GLU A 164 0.32 -0.21 24.99
CA GLU A 164 -0.57 0.92 25.22
C GLU A 164 -1.06 1.06 26.68
N ASP A 165 -1.21 -0.06 27.38
CA ASP A 165 -1.60 -0.11 28.79
C ASP A 165 -0.59 0.54 29.73
N LYS A 166 0.68 0.58 29.30
CA LYS A 166 1.80 1.14 30.08
C LYS A 166 2.35 2.44 29.49
N ASP A 167 1.91 2.82 28.27
CA ASP A 167 2.52 3.88 27.45
C ASP A 167 4.05 3.70 27.33
N ASP A 168 4.49 2.47 27.08
CA ASP A 168 5.89 2.05 27.10
C ASP A 168 6.21 1.13 25.93
N PHE A 169 7.48 0.75 25.76
CA PHE A 169 7.96 -0.07 24.66
C PHE A 169 8.65 -1.34 25.16
N LEU A 170 8.29 -2.46 24.54
CA LEU A 170 8.95 -3.75 24.74
C LEU A 170 9.92 -4.01 23.59
N CYS A 171 11.21 -4.25 23.92
CA CYS A 171 12.20 -4.66 22.92
C CYS A 171 12.08 -6.15 22.63
N HIS A 172 12.01 -6.50 21.36
CA HIS A 172 12.01 -7.88 20.85
C HIS A 172 13.37 -8.25 20.26
N GLY A 173 14.44 -8.16 21.03
CA GLY A 173 15.78 -8.57 20.64
C GLY A 173 16.59 -7.46 19.96
N GLY A 174 17.77 -7.26 20.42
CA GLY A 174 18.90 -6.53 19.88
C GLY A 174 20.15 -7.39 20.06
#